data_5372b807534487300a1329b2ddf0cce2
#
_entry.id   5372b807534487300a1329b2ddf0cce2
#
_cell.length_a   1.000
_cell.length_b   1.000
_cell.length_c   1.000
_cell.angle_alpha   90.00
_cell.angle_beta   90.00
_cell.angle_gamma   90.00
#
_symmetry.space_group_name_H-M   'P 1'
#
loop_
_entity.id
_entity.type
_entity.pdbx_description
1 polymer ?
#
loop_
_entity_poly.entity_id
_entity_poly.type
_entity_poly.pdbx_seq_one_letter_code
_entity_poly.pdbx_strand_id
1 'polypeptide(L)'
;MSITGVIMGMFDIKNNLNARDIINNIEYYADLFLSQGILIFKGLNPTKKEEMDLMYALQKYTGWFTDFACHDEDHELTFRIYGDFLLSKEELFIPWHIENVKKENYQTGALWHMLKYNCDSDCGQTGFVNMVDVFSTMPDSWKEFLLSCKVSTLGELSSDYVKQRNIVIPHNVTKKLIYRPNFFVNEEALTSVADTVPLDEDIVLYNQIVDWTKKQVCHSPSNQFWFKWEVGDTIIIDLLVMAHAVRGGFNLGERSFSRIWAYKNNLEYF
;
A
#
# COMPACT_ATOMS: atom_id res chain seq x y z
N MET A 1 -5.09 23.76 -11.53
CA MET A 1 -4.50 23.97 -10.21
C MET A 1 -3.44 22.89 -10.02
N SER A 2 -2.20 23.27 -9.86
CA SER A 2 -1.08 22.35 -9.61
C SER A 2 -1.30 21.74 -8.22
N ILE A 3 -1.41 20.42 -8.13
CA ILE A 3 -1.36 19.68 -6.86
C ILE A 3 0.11 19.73 -6.44
N THR A 4 0.47 20.81 -5.77
CA THR A 4 1.80 20.96 -5.19
C THR A 4 1.93 20.01 -4.02
N GLY A 5 2.75 18.99 -4.24
CA GLY A 5 3.48 18.29 -3.20
C GLY A 5 2.62 17.52 -2.21
N VAL A 6 2.48 16.22 -2.46
CA VAL A 6 2.25 15.27 -1.38
C VAL A 6 3.39 15.46 -0.37
N ILE A 7 3.16 16.28 0.66
CA ILE A 7 4.03 16.29 1.82
C ILE A 7 3.75 15.00 2.55
N MET A 8 4.39 13.94 2.11
CA MET A 8 4.40 12.70 2.89
C MET A 8 5.05 12.99 4.23
N GLY A 9 4.50 12.46 5.31
CA GLY A 9 5.06 12.56 6.65
C GLY A 9 6.43 11.89 6.73
N MET A 10 7.43 12.51 6.09
CA MET A 10 8.81 12.07 6.13
C MET A 10 9.54 12.81 7.25
N PHE A 11 10.03 12.04 8.20
CA PHE A 11 10.78 12.55 9.35
C PHE A 11 12.24 12.14 9.21
N ASP A 12 13.12 13.14 9.03
CA ASP A 12 14.56 12.92 9.09
C ASP A 12 15.01 12.87 10.55
N ILE A 13 15.47 11.72 11.00
CA ILE A 13 15.88 11.48 12.40
C ILE A 13 17.27 12.06 12.74
N LYS A 14 17.79 12.98 11.96
CA LYS A 14 19.04 13.71 12.30
C LYS A 14 19.04 14.33 13.69
N ASN A 15 17.90 14.35 14.39
CA ASN A 15 17.73 14.94 15.73
C ASN A 15 17.68 13.91 16.86
N ASN A 16 18.31 12.74 16.72
CA ASN A 16 18.32 11.69 17.75
C ASN A 16 16.93 11.17 18.18
N LEU A 17 15.92 11.26 17.32
CA LEU A 17 14.60 10.69 17.57
C LEU A 17 14.73 9.15 17.64
N ASN A 18 14.17 8.56 18.68
CA ASN A 18 14.12 7.10 18.82
C ASN A 18 12.66 6.63 18.92
N ALA A 19 12.45 5.32 18.88
CA ALA A 19 11.10 4.74 18.89
C ALA A 19 10.29 5.16 20.14
N ARG A 20 10.96 5.32 21.29
CA ARG A 20 10.31 5.75 22.54
C ARG A 20 9.80 7.19 22.44
N ASP A 21 10.55 8.08 21.80
CA ASP A 21 10.11 9.47 21.60
C ASP A 21 8.88 9.54 20.71
N ILE A 22 8.83 8.67 19.68
CA ILE A 22 7.65 8.55 18.80
C ILE A 22 6.46 8.04 19.61
N ILE A 23 6.63 6.98 20.41
CA ILE A 23 5.57 6.41 21.26
C ILE A 23 5.06 7.44 22.28
N ASN A 24 5.97 8.22 22.89
CA ASN A 24 5.57 9.26 23.83
C ASN A 24 4.76 10.41 23.19
N ASN A 25 4.90 10.61 21.88
CA ASN A 25 4.18 11.60 21.10
C ASN A 25 3.23 10.96 20.07
N ILE A 26 2.73 9.77 20.37
CA ILE A 26 2.04 8.92 19.39
C ILE A 26 0.77 9.58 18.80
N GLU A 27 0.07 10.44 19.57
CA GLU A 27 -1.11 11.16 19.08
C GLU A 27 -0.76 12.03 17.86
N TYR A 28 0.32 12.80 17.94
CA TYR A 28 0.81 13.61 16.83
C TYR A 28 1.13 12.76 15.59
N TYR A 29 1.83 11.63 15.78
CA TYR A 29 2.17 10.74 14.67
C TYR A 29 0.95 9.99 14.14
N ALA A 30 -0.02 9.66 14.98
CA ALA A 30 -1.27 9.05 14.56
C ALA A 30 -2.10 10.01 13.68
N ASP A 31 -2.20 11.28 14.06
CA ASP A 31 -2.88 12.31 13.25
C ASP A 31 -2.22 12.47 11.88
N LEU A 32 -0.88 12.50 11.84
CA LEU A 32 -0.15 12.52 10.58
C LEU A 32 -0.38 11.27 9.75
N PHE A 33 -0.33 10.09 10.38
CA PHE A 33 -0.61 8.82 9.72
C PHE A 33 -2.00 8.78 9.10
N LEU A 34 -3.01 9.17 9.86
CA LEU A 34 -4.40 9.22 9.39
C LEU A 34 -4.62 10.25 8.28
N SER A 35 -3.84 11.32 8.27
CA SER A 35 -3.94 12.34 7.23
C SER A 35 -3.23 11.94 5.93
N GLN A 36 -2.08 11.26 6.03
CA GLN A 36 -1.16 10.96 4.93
C GLN A 36 -1.25 9.52 4.41
N GLY A 37 -1.65 8.56 5.26
CA GLY A 37 -1.63 7.13 4.99
C GLY A 37 -0.25 6.48 5.15
N ILE A 38 0.79 7.27 5.50
CA ILE A 38 2.17 6.78 5.62
C ILE A 38 2.98 7.64 6.58
N LEU A 39 3.87 7.00 7.36
CA LEU A 39 4.94 7.65 8.12
C LEU A 39 6.27 7.06 7.69
N ILE A 40 7.27 7.91 7.47
CA ILE A 40 8.62 7.51 7.07
C ILE A 40 9.62 8.08 8.06
N PHE A 41 10.36 7.19 8.72
CA PHE A 41 11.38 7.52 9.70
C PHE A 41 12.75 7.11 9.15
N LYS A 42 13.52 8.10 8.71
CA LYS A 42 14.88 7.88 8.19
C LYS A 42 15.84 7.52 9.33
N GLY A 43 16.47 6.33 9.23
CA GLY A 43 17.51 5.90 10.18
C GLY A 43 17.02 5.60 11.60
N LEU A 44 15.73 5.33 11.82
CA LEU A 44 15.16 5.00 13.14
C LEU A 44 15.79 3.74 13.74
N ASN A 45 16.03 2.74 12.90
CA ASN A 45 16.68 1.49 13.26
C ASN A 45 16.14 0.83 14.55
N PRO A 46 14.81 0.61 14.66
CA PRO A 46 14.20 0.10 15.87
C PRO A 46 14.58 -1.37 16.11
N THR A 47 14.66 -1.77 17.37
CA THR A 47 14.68 -3.18 17.74
C THR A 47 13.34 -3.83 17.44
N LYS A 48 13.30 -5.16 17.32
CA LYS A 48 12.06 -5.92 17.09
C LYS A 48 10.96 -5.60 18.10
N LYS A 49 11.36 -5.41 19.36
CA LYS A 49 10.43 -5.01 20.43
C LYS A 49 9.87 -3.61 20.17
N GLU A 50 10.70 -2.67 19.76
CA GLU A 50 10.27 -1.29 19.48
C GLU A 50 9.38 -1.22 18.23
N GLU A 51 9.63 -2.05 17.22
CA GLU A 51 8.72 -2.19 16.07
C GLU A 51 7.31 -2.59 16.53
N MET A 52 7.21 -3.60 17.40
CA MET A 52 5.92 -4.05 17.96
C MET A 52 5.30 -2.98 18.85
N ASP A 53 6.08 -2.34 19.72
CA ASP A 53 5.57 -1.28 20.60
C ASP A 53 5.01 -0.08 19.81
N LEU A 54 5.65 0.29 18.69
CA LEU A 54 5.16 1.32 17.75
C LEU A 54 3.80 0.93 17.14
N MET A 55 3.68 -0.31 16.65
CA MET A 55 2.44 -0.78 16.05
C MET A 55 1.31 -0.85 17.08
N TYR A 56 1.57 -1.33 18.30
CA TYR A 56 0.57 -1.33 19.39
C TYR A 56 0.19 0.08 19.83
N ALA A 57 1.12 1.02 19.85
CA ALA A 57 0.82 2.40 20.18
C ALA A 57 -0.11 3.05 19.15
N LEU A 58 0.12 2.82 17.85
CA LEU A 58 -0.73 3.32 16.77
C LEU A 58 -2.10 2.64 16.73
N GLN A 59 -2.21 1.38 17.12
CA GLN A 59 -3.48 0.63 17.12
C GLN A 59 -4.60 1.37 17.82
N LYS A 60 -4.29 2.06 18.91
CA LYS A 60 -5.27 2.80 19.72
C LYS A 60 -5.97 3.93 18.96
N TYR A 61 -5.31 4.48 17.94
CA TYR A 61 -5.79 5.62 17.17
C TYR A 61 -6.35 5.22 15.81
N THR A 62 -5.80 4.18 15.21
CA THR A 62 -6.18 3.78 13.85
C THR A 62 -7.36 2.83 13.82
N GLY A 63 -7.58 2.06 14.88
CA GLY A 63 -8.65 1.06 14.96
C GLY A 63 -8.57 -0.07 13.92
N TRP A 64 -7.54 -0.04 13.06
CA TRP A 64 -7.37 -0.96 11.95
C TRP A 64 -6.57 -2.20 12.32
N PHE A 65 -5.65 -2.03 13.25
CA PHE A 65 -4.72 -3.07 13.65
C PHE A 65 -5.32 -3.86 14.80
N THR A 66 -5.83 -5.05 14.55
CA THR A 66 -6.38 -5.92 15.59
C THR A 66 -5.43 -7.05 15.95
N ASP A 67 -4.73 -7.59 14.93
CA ASP A 67 -3.78 -8.67 15.10
C ASP A 67 -2.48 -8.33 14.36
N PHE A 68 -1.34 -8.75 14.89
CA PHE A 68 -0.03 -8.55 14.29
C PHE A 68 0.63 -9.89 13.96
N ALA A 69 1.22 -9.97 12.79
CA ALA A 69 2.13 -11.04 12.42
C ALA A 69 3.48 -10.47 12.02
N CYS A 70 4.55 -11.02 12.59
CA CYS A 70 5.91 -10.65 12.31
C CYS A 70 6.50 -11.59 11.26
N HIS A 71 7.13 -11.03 10.24
CA HIS A 71 7.90 -11.78 9.25
C HIS A 71 9.28 -11.15 9.13
N ASP A 72 10.29 -11.96 9.36
CA ASP A 72 11.68 -11.58 9.15
C ASP A 72 12.12 -12.09 7.78
N GLU A 73 12.86 -11.29 7.03
CA GLU A 73 13.52 -11.65 5.77
C GLU A 73 12.59 -12.23 4.68
N ASP A 74 11.64 -11.45 4.24
CA ASP A 74 10.62 -11.86 3.25
C ASP A 74 11.10 -11.85 1.78
N HIS A 75 12.33 -11.46 1.53
CA HIS A 75 12.88 -11.33 0.17
C HIS A 75 12.90 -12.65 -0.60
N GLU A 76 13.14 -13.78 0.07
CA GLU A 76 13.13 -15.09 -0.58
C GLU A 76 11.74 -15.48 -1.12
N LEU A 77 10.69 -15.16 -0.37
CA LEU A 77 9.33 -15.46 -0.81
C LEU A 77 8.96 -14.63 -2.04
N THR A 78 9.33 -13.36 -2.05
CA THR A 78 9.10 -12.46 -3.17
C THR A 78 9.85 -12.93 -4.41
N PHE A 79 11.08 -13.41 -4.26
CA PHE A 79 11.87 -13.97 -5.35
C PHE A 79 11.28 -15.26 -5.92
N ARG A 80 10.74 -16.14 -5.10
CA ARG A 80 10.08 -17.37 -5.55
C ARG A 80 8.83 -17.11 -6.40
N ILE A 81 8.14 -16.00 -6.16
CA ILE A 81 6.94 -15.64 -6.92
C ILE A 81 7.31 -15.06 -8.30
N TYR A 82 8.38 -14.29 -8.39
CA TYR A 82 8.72 -13.54 -9.61
C TYR A 82 9.93 -14.09 -10.38
N GLY A 83 10.61 -15.12 -9.88
CA GLY A 83 11.75 -15.78 -10.55
C GLY A 83 13.07 -15.01 -10.46
N ASP A 84 14.13 -15.63 -11.04
CA ASP A 84 15.51 -15.13 -11.02
C ASP A 84 15.80 -14.03 -12.07
N PHE A 85 14.82 -13.21 -12.41
CA PHE A 85 15.01 -12.16 -13.40
C PHE A 85 15.71 -10.95 -12.79
N LEU A 86 16.91 -10.67 -13.27
CA LEU A 86 17.55 -9.37 -13.07
C LEU A 86 16.76 -8.32 -13.86
N LEU A 87 15.82 -7.69 -13.18
CA LEU A 87 15.10 -6.55 -13.74
C LEU A 87 16.01 -5.32 -13.72
N SER A 88 15.94 -4.51 -14.76
CA SER A 88 16.59 -3.20 -14.75
C SER A 88 15.99 -2.31 -13.65
N LYS A 89 16.69 -1.26 -13.26
CA LYS A 89 16.18 -0.32 -12.24
C LYS A 89 14.95 0.47 -12.70
N GLU A 90 14.69 0.52 -13.99
CA GLU A 90 13.54 1.15 -14.62
C GLU A 90 12.30 0.26 -14.60
N GLU A 91 12.50 -1.06 -14.53
CA GLU A 91 11.41 -2.03 -14.48
C GLU A 91 10.86 -2.20 -13.07
N LEU A 92 9.60 -2.58 -12.97
CA LEU A 92 8.97 -2.86 -11.68
C LEU A 92 9.21 -4.32 -11.29
N PHE A 93 9.93 -4.52 -10.19
CA PHE A 93 10.07 -5.84 -9.56
C PHE A 93 8.74 -6.30 -8.97
N ILE A 94 8.04 -5.39 -8.28
CA ILE A 94 6.65 -5.58 -7.85
C ILE A 94 5.83 -4.47 -8.52
N PRO A 95 4.86 -4.83 -9.38
CA PRO A 95 4.01 -3.83 -10.05
C PRO A 95 3.14 -3.08 -9.05
N TRP A 96 2.57 -1.97 -9.50
CA TRP A 96 1.62 -1.20 -8.70
C TRP A 96 0.43 -2.05 -8.27
N HIS A 97 0.16 -2.09 -6.97
CA HIS A 97 -0.93 -2.86 -6.38
C HIS A 97 -1.44 -2.24 -5.08
N ILE A 98 -2.60 -2.68 -4.67
CA ILE A 98 -3.18 -2.45 -3.35
C ILE A 98 -3.30 -3.82 -2.68
N GLU A 99 -2.86 -3.91 -1.42
CA GLU A 99 -2.86 -5.17 -0.71
C GLU A 99 -4.27 -5.75 -0.50
N ASN A 100 -4.36 -7.08 -0.65
CA ASN A 100 -5.46 -7.92 -0.18
C ASN A 100 -6.88 -7.50 -0.57
N VAL A 101 -7.08 -7.20 -1.83
CA VAL A 101 -8.43 -6.93 -2.34
C VAL A 101 -9.32 -8.18 -2.30
N LYS A 102 -8.73 -9.37 -2.11
CA LYS A 102 -9.41 -10.66 -2.25
C LYS A 102 -9.58 -11.49 -0.98
N LYS A 103 -8.88 -11.18 0.13
CA LYS A 103 -8.81 -12.05 1.31
C LYS A 103 -9.81 -11.68 2.39
N GLU A 104 -10.29 -12.68 3.14
CA GLU A 104 -11.17 -12.47 4.31
C GLU A 104 -10.45 -11.78 5.47
N ASN A 105 -9.15 -12.06 5.63
CA ASN A 105 -8.29 -11.40 6.61
C ASN A 105 -7.48 -10.34 5.89
N TYR A 106 -7.83 -9.09 6.12
CA TYR A 106 -7.18 -7.96 5.46
C TYR A 106 -5.93 -7.53 6.18
N GLN A 107 -4.86 -7.38 5.41
CA GLN A 107 -3.74 -6.56 5.84
C GLN A 107 -4.18 -5.10 5.74
N THR A 108 -4.33 -4.46 6.88
CA THR A 108 -4.80 -3.07 6.97
C THR A 108 -3.65 -2.10 7.09
N GLY A 109 -2.51 -2.57 7.57
CA GLY A 109 -1.31 -1.77 7.70
C GLY A 109 -0.06 -2.63 7.80
N ALA A 110 1.08 -2.00 7.69
CA ALA A 110 2.36 -2.65 7.88
C ALA A 110 3.40 -1.69 8.47
N LEU A 111 4.37 -2.27 9.16
CA LEU A 111 5.66 -1.64 9.44
C LEU A 111 6.72 -2.37 8.64
N TRP A 112 7.52 -1.62 7.90
CA TRP A 112 8.69 -2.12 7.16
C TRP A 112 9.94 -1.44 7.68
N HIS A 113 10.91 -2.22 8.13
CA HIS A 113 12.21 -1.72 8.60
C HIS A 113 13.31 -2.32 7.74
N MET A 114 14.11 -1.48 7.10
CA MET A 114 15.17 -1.89 6.20
C MET A 114 16.37 -2.40 6.96
N LEU A 115 16.62 -3.71 6.92
CA LEU A 115 17.75 -4.37 7.60
C LEU A 115 19.00 -4.41 6.74
N LYS A 116 18.83 -4.54 5.42
CA LYS A 116 19.91 -4.63 4.44
C LYS A 116 19.52 -3.97 3.15
N TYR A 117 20.39 -3.14 2.62
CA TYR A 117 20.20 -2.47 1.35
C TYR A 117 21.56 -2.21 0.69
N ASN A 118 21.95 -3.07 -0.22
CA ASN A 118 23.22 -3.03 -0.93
C ASN A 118 23.05 -2.68 -2.42
N CYS A 119 21.94 -2.07 -2.77
CA CYS A 119 21.63 -1.68 -4.13
C CYS A 119 22.31 -0.36 -4.49
N ASP A 120 22.61 -0.17 -5.77
CA ASP A 120 23.02 1.12 -6.32
C ASP A 120 21.92 2.18 -6.14
N SER A 121 22.26 3.44 -6.36
CA SER A 121 21.55 4.62 -5.86
C SER A 121 20.04 4.70 -6.14
N ASP A 122 19.53 4.05 -7.18
CA ASP A 122 18.12 4.15 -7.58
C ASP A 122 17.39 2.80 -7.71
N CYS A 123 18.08 1.71 -7.37
CA CYS A 123 17.53 0.38 -7.43
C CYS A 123 16.63 0.09 -6.22
N GLY A 124 15.65 -0.78 -6.36
CA GLY A 124 14.82 -1.25 -5.25
C GLY A 124 14.02 -0.18 -4.51
N GLN A 125 13.81 1.00 -5.11
CA GLN A 125 12.95 2.03 -4.55
C GLN A 125 11.52 1.50 -4.39
N THR A 126 10.83 1.97 -3.35
CA THR A 126 9.39 1.72 -3.20
C THR A 126 8.61 2.95 -3.59
N GLY A 127 7.68 2.77 -4.53
CA GLY A 127 6.75 3.81 -4.96
C GLY A 127 5.46 3.76 -4.15
N PHE A 128 4.85 4.93 -3.91
CA PHE A 128 3.60 5.10 -3.18
C PHE A 128 2.66 6.05 -3.90
N VAL A 129 1.37 5.73 -3.90
CA VAL A 129 0.28 6.59 -4.40
C VAL A 129 -0.88 6.53 -3.42
N ASN A 130 -1.39 7.69 -2.99
CA ASN A 130 -2.55 7.76 -2.12
C ASN A 130 -3.85 7.64 -2.93
N MET A 131 -4.62 6.58 -2.71
CA MET A 131 -5.84 6.30 -3.45
C MET A 131 -7.05 7.16 -3.03
N VAL A 132 -6.98 7.79 -1.85
CA VAL A 132 -7.95 8.83 -1.46
C VAL A 132 -7.78 10.07 -2.35
N ASP A 133 -6.53 10.47 -2.59
CA ASP A 133 -6.22 11.62 -3.44
C ASP A 133 -6.60 11.34 -4.90
N VAL A 134 -6.27 10.15 -5.40
CA VAL A 134 -6.69 9.71 -6.74
C VAL A 134 -8.20 9.79 -6.89
N PHE A 135 -8.97 9.22 -5.92
CA PHE A 135 -10.42 9.29 -5.95
C PHE A 135 -10.94 10.73 -5.89
N SER A 136 -10.34 11.57 -5.07
CA SER A 136 -10.78 12.96 -4.89
C SER A 136 -10.71 13.78 -6.18
N THR A 137 -9.75 13.47 -7.07
CA THR A 137 -9.55 14.17 -8.35
C THR A 137 -10.44 13.69 -9.49
N MET A 138 -11.20 12.61 -9.29
CA MET A 138 -12.13 12.11 -10.31
C MET A 138 -13.29 13.09 -10.55
N PRO A 139 -13.89 13.10 -11.75
CA PRO A 139 -15.16 13.76 -12.00
C PRO A 139 -16.25 13.25 -11.05
N ASP A 140 -17.17 14.12 -10.62
CA ASP A 140 -18.22 13.75 -9.67
C ASP A 140 -19.13 12.64 -10.22
N SER A 141 -19.46 12.65 -11.52
CA SER A 141 -20.23 11.59 -12.15
C SER A 141 -19.55 10.20 -12.07
N TRP A 142 -18.21 10.16 -12.09
CA TRP A 142 -17.46 8.92 -11.91
C TRP A 142 -17.45 8.45 -10.47
N LYS A 143 -17.36 9.41 -9.53
CA LYS A 143 -17.44 9.09 -8.08
C LYS A 143 -18.81 8.51 -7.74
N GLU A 144 -19.88 9.13 -8.22
CA GLU A 144 -21.28 8.66 -8.04
C GLU A 144 -21.45 7.25 -8.63
N PHE A 145 -20.97 7.02 -9.84
CA PHE A 145 -20.99 5.69 -10.46
C PHE A 145 -20.25 4.65 -9.61
N LEU A 146 -19.00 4.94 -9.20
CA LEU A 146 -18.19 4.01 -8.42
C LEU A 146 -18.78 3.73 -7.03
N LEU A 147 -19.47 4.68 -6.41
CA LEU A 147 -20.17 4.49 -5.14
C LEU A 147 -21.37 3.55 -5.24
N SER A 148 -22.04 3.52 -6.40
CA SER A 148 -23.14 2.57 -6.69
C SER A 148 -22.64 1.22 -7.19
N CYS A 149 -21.40 1.17 -7.71
CA CYS A 149 -20.84 0.01 -8.38
C CYS A 149 -20.49 -1.10 -7.38
N LYS A 150 -21.08 -2.26 -7.59
CA LYS A 150 -20.66 -3.50 -6.94
C LYS A 150 -19.81 -4.31 -7.90
N VAL A 151 -18.72 -4.81 -7.42
CA VAL A 151 -17.77 -5.61 -8.19
C VAL A 151 -17.70 -7.02 -7.62
N SER A 152 -17.60 -8.00 -8.50
CA SER A 152 -17.34 -9.37 -8.11
C SER A 152 -15.86 -9.65 -8.19
N THR A 153 -15.32 -10.33 -7.20
CA THR A 153 -14.00 -10.96 -7.30
C THR A 153 -14.19 -12.41 -7.69
N LEU A 154 -13.69 -12.80 -8.85
CA LEU A 154 -13.60 -14.21 -9.21
C LEU A 154 -12.62 -14.86 -8.24
N GLY A 155 -13.12 -15.74 -7.35
CA GLY A 155 -12.29 -16.51 -6.44
C GLY A 155 -11.42 -17.49 -7.21
N GLU A 156 -10.25 -17.80 -6.68
CA GLU A 156 -9.44 -18.88 -7.20
C GLU A 156 -10.24 -20.17 -7.21
N LEU A 157 -10.54 -20.68 -8.42
CA LEU A 157 -10.86 -22.08 -8.75
C LEU A 157 -12.03 -22.80 -8.05
N SER A 158 -12.86 -22.19 -7.24
CA SER A 158 -14.11 -22.83 -6.81
C SER A 158 -15.31 -21.98 -7.23
N SER A 159 -16.18 -22.59 -7.99
CA SER A 159 -17.37 -22.03 -8.62
C SER A 159 -18.42 -21.44 -7.66
N ASP A 160 -18.16 -21.39 -6.36
CA ASP A 160 -19.23 -21.22 -5.38
C ASP A 160 -19.19 -19.91 -4.59
N TYR A 161 -18.17 -19.02 -4.78
CA TYR A 161 -18.12 -17.77 -4.04
C TYR A 161 -17.68 -16.57 -4.90
N VAL A 162 -18.63 -16.05 -5.66
CA VAL A 162 -18.53 -14.68 -6.16
C VAL A 162 -18.86 -13.74 -5.00
N LYS A 163 -17.84 -13.23 -4.30
CA LYS A 163 -18.07 -12.19 -3.30
C LYS A 163 -18.26 -10.84 -4.01
N GLN A 164 -19.44 -10.28 -3.84
CA GLN A 164 -19.71 -8.90 -4.22
C GLN A 164 -19.09 -7.97 -3.18
N ARG A 165 -18.39 -6.92 -3.61
CA ARG A 165 -17.85 -5.91 -2.74
C ARG A 165 -18.01 -4.51 -3.30
N ASN A 166 -18.05 -3.52 -2.43
CA ASN A 166 -17.94 -2.14 -2.84
C ASN A 166 -16.49 -1.84 -3.28
N ILE A 167 -16.34 -1.16 -4.41
CA ILE A 167 -15.03 -0.74 -4.91
C ILE A 167 -14.55 0.55 -4.26
N VAL A 168 -15.47 1.32 -3.70
CA VAL A 168 -15.18 2.50 -2.89
C VAL A 168 -15.65 2.24 -1.48
N ILE A 169 -14.76 2.37 -0.52
CA ILE A 169 -15.06 2.17 0.90
C ILE A 169 -14.69 3.41 1.73
N PRO A 170 -15.43 3.73 2.79
CA PRO A 170 -15.02 4.77 3.71
C PRO A 170 -13.86 4.28 4.59
N HIS A 171 -12.85 5.10 4.76
CA HIS A 171 -11.82 4.86 5.77
C HIS A 171 -12.45 4.84 7.17
N ASN A 172 -12.11 3.83 7.98
CA ASN A 172 -12.79 3.58 9.24
C ASN A 172 -12.75 4.77 10.22
N VAL A 173 -11.62 5.46 10.29
CA VAL A 173 -11.40 6.59 11.20
C VAL A 173 -11.70 7.92 10.52
N THR A 174 -11.04 8.22 9.42
CA THR A 174 -11.14 9.54 8.76
C THR A 174 -12.41 9.73 7.95
N LYS A 175 -13.15 8.65 7.68
CA LYS A 175 -14.34 8.63 6.82
C LYS A 175 -14.12 9.08 5.38
N LYS A 176 -12.89 9.39 4.99
CA LYS A 176 -12.53 9.67 3.60
C LYS A 176 -12.82 8.44 2.74
N LEU A 177 -13.27 8.66 1.51
CA LEU A 177 -13.57 7.59 0.57
C LEU A 177 -12.29 7.10 -0.09
N ILE A 178 -12.09 5.79 -0.10
CA ILE A 178 -10.93 5.11 -0.67
C ILE A 178 -11.39 4.32 -1.88
N TYR A 179 -10.85 4.62 -3.05
CA TYR A 179 -11.05 3.81 -4.25
C TYR A 179 -10.06 2.67 -4.28
N ARG A 180 -10.56 1.45 -4.34
CA ARG A 180 -9.76 0.21 -4.28
C ARG A 180 -10.00 -0.67 -5.51
N PRO A 181 -9.52 -0.24 -6.68
CA PRO A 181 -9.57 -1.08 -7.86
C PRO A 181 -8.69 -2.32 -7.66
N ASN A 182 -9.12 -3.42 -8.25
CA ASN A 182 -8.30 -4.63 -8.30
C ASN A 182 -7.49 -4.61 -9.59
N PHE A 183 -6.33 -3.95 -9.58
CA PHE A 183 -5.42 -4.04 -10.70
C PHE A 183 -3.98 -4.27 -10.24
N PHE A 184 -3.33 -5.20 -10.92
CA PHE A 184 -1.90 -5.24 -11.02
C PHE A 184 -1.52 -4.60 -12.35
N VAL A 185 -0.57 -3.71 -12.35
CA VAL A 185 -0.17 -3.03 -13.56
C VAL A 185 1.08 -3.68 -14.13
N ASN A 186 0.92 -4.91 -14.49
CA ASN A 186 1.73 -5.54 -15.52
C ASN A 186 0.76 -6.12 -16.53
N GLU A 187 0.81 -5.67 -17.76
CA GLU A 187 -0.12 -6.11 -18.81
C GLU A 187 -0.13 -7.64 -18.99
N GLU A 188 0.99 -8.30 -18.72
CA GLU A 188 1.12 -9.75 -18.78
C GLU A 188 0.56 -10.48 -17.53
N ALA A 189 0.54 -9.83 -16.37
CA ALA A 189 0.00 -10.41 -15.13
C ALA A 189 -1.52 -10.22 -14.97
N LEU A 190 -2.16 -9.43 -15.83
CA LEU A 190 -3.62 -9.25 -15.87
C LEU A 190 -4.37 -10.56 -16.15
N THR A 191 -3.72 -11.56 -16.72
CA THR A 191 -4.34 -12.86 -17.03
C THR A 191 -4.53 -13.78 -15.83
N SER A 192 -3.91 -13.51 -14.68
CA SER A 192 -3.99 -14.36 -13.48
C SER A 192 -4.70 -13.71 -12.29
N VAL A 193 -5.00 -12.42 -12.38
CA VAL A 193 -5.72 -11.72 -11.31
C VAL A 193 -7.18 -11.63 -11.73
N ALA A 194 -8.05 -12.28 -10.96
CA ALA A 194 -9.47 -12.32 -11.21
C ALA A 194 -10.01 -10.93 -11.54
N ASP A 195 -10.58 -10.83 -12.71
CA ASP A 195 -11.18 -9.61 -13.21
C ASP A 195 -12.29 -9.19 -12.25
N THR A 196 -12.20 -7.96 -11.79
CA THR A 196 -13.29 -7.35 -11.08
C THR A 196 -14.28 -6.86 -12.12
N VAL A 197 -15.42 -7.52 -12.22
CA VAL A 197 -16.45 -7.16 -13.19
C VAL A 197 -17.58 -6.47 -12.45
N PRO A 198 -18.00 -5.27 -12.89
CA PRO A 198 -19.20 -4.65 -12.35
C PRO A 198 -20.41 -5.53 -12.65
N LEU A 199 -21.29 -5.67 -11.67
CA LEU A 199 -22.55 -6.40 -11.82
C LEU A 199 -23.60 -5.42 -12.31
N ASP A 200 -24.22 -5.74 -13.47
CA ASP A 200 -25.33 -4.98 -14.04
C ASP A 200 -25.07 -3.47 -14.27
N GLU A 201 -23.79 -3.07 -14.38
CA GLU A 201 -23.36 -1.68 -14.52
C GLU A 201 -22.75 -1.42 -15.91
N ASP A 202 -22.55 -0.16 -16.25
CA ASP A 202 -21.90 0.24 -17.49
C ASP A 202 -20.42 -0.16 -17.52
N ILE A 203 -20.13 -1.30 -18.12
CA ILE A 203 -18.77 -1.85 -18.24
C ILE A 203 -17.85 -0.93 -19.05
N VAL A 204 -18.39 -0.17 -19.99
CA VAL A 204 -17.59 0.76 -20.81
C VAL A 204 -17.09 1.90 -19.94
N LEU A 205 -17.98 2.50 -19.15
CA LEU A 205 -17.61 3.57 -18.20
C LEU A 205 -16.65 3.04 -17.14
N TYR A 206 -16.92 1.84 -16.60
CA TYR A 206 -16.02 1.20 -15.64
C TYR A 206 -14.60 1.06 -16.19
N ASN A 207 -14.44 0.52 -17.39
CA ASN A 207 -13.15 0.35 -18.03
C ASN A 207 -12.45 1.70 -18.30
N GLN A 208 -13.20 2.73 -18.71
CA GLN A 208 -12.64 4.07 -18.87
C GLN A 208 -12.07 4.62 -17.54
N ILE A 209 -12.77 4.42 -16.42
CA ILE A 209 -12.31 4.83 -15.10
C ILE A 209 -11.07 4.04 -14.68
N VAL A 210 -11.05 2.72 -14.92
CA VAL A 210 -9.89 1.86 -14.62
C VAL A 210 -8.67 2.31 -15.42
N ASP A 211 -8.81 2.57 -16.72
CA ASP A 211 -7.71 3.02 -17.57
C ASP A 211 -7.20 4.41 -17.17
N TRP A 212 -8.10 5.31 -16.81
CA TRP A 212 -7.71 6.61 -16.25
C TRP A 212 -6.94 6.44 -14.95
N THR A 213 -7.44 5.57 -14.04
CA THR A 213 -6.77 5.30 -12.76
C THR A 213 -5.38 4.72 -12.95
N LYS A 214 -5.22 3.77 -13.87
CA LYS A 214 -3.89 3.24 -14.24
C LYS A 214 -2.95 4.37 -14.66
N LYS A 215 -3.41 5.31 -15.48
CA LYS A 215 -2.60 6.47 -15.87
C LYS A 215 -2.21 7.33 -14.67
N GLN A 216 -3.15 7.58 -13.73
CA GLN A 216 -2.86 8.35 -12.53
C GLN A 216 -1.86 7.66 -11.59
N VAL A 217 -1.97 6.34 -11.44
CA VAL A 217 -1.11 5.57 -10.54
C VAL A 217 0.25 5.26 -11.17
N CYS A 218 0.27 4.86 -12.44
CA CYS A 218 1.47 4.28 -13.04
C CYS A 218 2.28 5.27 -13.86
N HIS A 219 1.64 6.29 -14.42
CA HIS A 219 2.25 7.19 -15.39
C HIS A 219 2.21 8.67 -15.01
N SER A 220 1.70 9.00 -13.82
CA SER A 220 1.66 10.39 -13.35
C SER A 220 2.70 10.64 -12.25
N PRO A 221 3.88 11.17 -12.59
CA PRO A 221 4.93 11.44 -11.60
C PRO A 221 4.48 12.36 -10.47
N SER A 222 3.51 13.26 -10.73
CA SER A 222 2.97 14.16 -9.71
C SER A 222 2.16 13.45 -8.61
N ASN A 223 1.66 12.25 -8.88
CA ASN A 223 0.89 11.46 -7.93
C ASN A 223 1.76 10.41 -7.24
N GLN A 224 2.97 10.17 -7.73
CA GLN A 224 3.86 9.15 -7.25
C GLN A 224 4.93 9.75 -6.33
N PHE A 225 5.20 9.04 -5.25
CA PHE A 225 6.37 9.27 -4.41
C PHE A 225 7.24 8.01 -4.43
N TRP A 226 8.51 8.14 -4.87
CA TRP A 226 9.48 7.06 -4.89
C TRP A 226 10.46 7.22 -3.74
N PHE A 227 10.38 6.32 -2.77
CA PHE A 227 11.24 6.32 -1.60
C PHE A 227 12.51 5.52 -1.85
N LYS A 228 13.65 6.16 -1.61
CA LYS A 228 14.96 5.53 -1.64
C LYS A 228 15.32 5.10 -0.21
N TRP A 229 15.52 3.80 -0.06
CA TRP A 229 15.85 3.21 1.22
C TRP A 229 17.30 3.42 1.62
N GLU A 230 17.52 3.49 2.93
CA GLU A 230 18.79 3.30 3.60
C GLU A 230 18.59 2.29 4.73
N VAL A 231 19.67 1.61 5.14
CA VAL A 231 19.61 0.68 6.29
C VAL A 231 19.18 1.44 7.54
N GLY A 232 18.22 0.89 8.29
CA GLY A 232 17.63 1.52 9.47
C GLY A 232 16.38 2.36 9.18
N ASP A 233 16.06 2.63 7.92
CA ASP A 233 14.82 3.32 7.58
C ASP A 233 13.60 2.48 7.96
N THR A 234 12.59 3.15 8.50
CA THR A 234 11.34 2.51 8.93
C THR A 234 10.16 3.22 8.32
N ILE A 235 9.26 2.46 7.70
CA ILE A 235 7.99 2.94 7.15
C ILE A 235 6.84 2.28 7.89
N ILE A 236 5.84 3.07 8.28
CA ILE A 236 4.53 2.58 8.71
C ILE A 236 3.52 3.04 7.68
N ILE A 237 2.72 2.13 7.14
CA ILE A 237 1.86 2.35 5.99
C ILE A 237 0.44 1.84 6.22
N ASP A 238 -0.55 2.62 5.79
CA ASP A 238 -1.93 2.19 5.65
C ASP A 238 -2.13 1.52 4.28
N LEU A 239 -2.22 0.21 4.29
CA LEU A 239 -2.33 -0.61 3.09
C LEU A 239 -3.72 -0.54 2.43
N LEU A 240 -4.70 0.05 3.11
CA LEU A 240 -6.01 0.28 2.51
C LEU A 240 -6.00 1.55 1.65
N VAL A 241 -5.20 2.54 2.06
CA VAL A 241 -5.12 3.86 1.42
C VAL A 241 -4.05 3.90 0.34
N MET A 242 -2.92 3.19 0.54
CA MET A 242 -1.74 3.34 -0.29
C MET A 242 -1.59 2.23 -1.31
N ALA A 243 -1.65 2.57 -2.59
CA ALA A 243 -1.08 1.72 -3.64
C ALA A 243 0.44 1.83 -3.62
N HIS A 244 1.14 0.72 -3.89
CA HIS A 244 2.59 0.71 -3.87
C HIS A 244 3.20 -0.20 -4.93
N ALA A 245 4.47 0.04 -5.24
CA ALA A 245 5.25 -0.71 -6.21
C ALA A 245 6.72 -0.75 -5.78
N VAL A 246 7.50 -1.68 -6.34
CA VAL A 246 8.94 -1.78 -6.09
C VAL A 246 9.69 -1.79 -7.42
N ARG A 247 10.69 -0.94 -7.57
CA ARG A 247 11.62 -0.96 -8.70
C ARG A 247 12.60 -2.10 -8.61
N GLY A 248 13.04 -2.59 -9.76
CA GLY A 248 14.07 -3.60 -9.89
C GLY A 248 15.49 -3.06 -9.66
N GLY A 249 16.46 -3.69 -10.29
CA GLY A 249 17.88 -3.30 -10.28
C GLY A 249 18.65 -3.81 -9.07
N PHE A 250 18.14 -4.79 -8.33
CA PHE A 250 18.82 -5.43 -7.21
C PHE A 250 18.81 -6.95 -7.34
N ASN A 251 19.80 -7.60 -6.75
CA ASN A 251 19.92 -9.04 -6.71
C ASN A 251 19.33 -9.64 -5.43
N LEU A 252 19.14 -10.96 -5.44
CA LEU A 252 18.75 -11.72 -4.26
C LEU A 252 19.71 -11.44 -3.10
N GLY A 253 19.15 -11.13 -1.93
CA GLY A 253 19.92 -10.86 -0.73
C GLY A 253 20.56 -9.46 -0.65
N GLU A 254 20.37 -8.58 -1.63
CA GLU A 254 20.82 -7.18 -1.56
C GLU A 254 19.82 -6.28 -0.78
N ARG A 255 18.57 -6.71 -0.66
CA ARG A 255 17.50 -5.99 0.00
C ARG A 255 16.75 -6.91 0.96
N SER A 256 16.63 -6.51 2.22
CA SER A 256 15.97 -7.32 3.25
C SER A 256 15.28 -6.42 4.27
N PHE A 257 14.08 -6.84 4.72
CA PHE A 257 13.24 -6.12 5.67
C PHE A 257 12.90 -6.96 6.89
N SER A 258 12.76 -6.31 8.03
CA SER A 258 11.83 -6.73 9.07
C SER A 258 10.44 -6.23 8.70
N ARG A 259 9.42 -7.07 8.79
CA ARG A 259 8.03 -6.71 8.52
C ARG A 259 7.11 -7.09 9.66
N ILE A 260 6.19 -6.20 9.98
CA ILE A 260 5.05 -6.47 10.83
C ILE A 260 3.81 -6.14 10.03
N TRP A 261 2.92 -7.11 9.91
CA TRP A 261 1.62 -6.93 9.27
C TRP A 261 0.55 -6.73 10.33
N ALA A 262 -0.31 -5.75 10.09
CA ALA A 262 -1.52 -5.54 10.87
C ALA A 262 -2.72 -6.09 10.11
N TYR A 263 -3.51 -6.93 10.76
CA TYR A 263 -4.69 -7.57 10.20
C TYR A 263 -5.95 -7.08 10.90
N LYS A 264 -7.05 -7.02 10.17
CA LYS A 264 -8.37 -6.88 10.75
C LYS A 264 -9.22 -8.08 10.33
N ASN A 265 -9.69 -8.82 11.34
CA ASN A 265 -10.69 -9.85 11.16
C ASN A 265 -12.06 -9.20 10.99
N ASN A 266 -12.84 -9.61 9.97
CA ASN A 266 -14.20 -9.16 9.70
C ASN A 266 -14.33 -7.64 9.47
N LEU A 267 -13.89 -7.18 8.29
CA LEU A 267 -14.39 -5.90 7.79
C LEU A 267 -15.86 -6.09 7.36
N GLU A 268 -16.80 -5.52 8.10
CA GLU A 268 -18.24 -5.53 7.78
C GLU A 268 -18.59 -4.75 6.48
N TYR A 269 -17.58 -4.44 5.65
CA TYR A 269 -17.74 -3.58 4.46
C TYR A 269 -17.73 -4.36 3.13
N PHE A 270 -17.97 -5.68 3.19
CA PHE A 270 -17.99 -6.53 2.00
C PHE A 270 -19.32 -7.22 1.81
#